data_dca6d2645d4c104fb7014950da1e873c
#
_entry.id   dca6d2645d4c104fb7014950da1e873c
#
_cell.length_a   1.000
_cell.length_b   1.000
_cell.length_c   1.000
_cell.angle_alpha   90.00
_cell.angle_beta   90.00
_cell.angle_gamma   90.00
#
_symmetry.space_group_name_H-M   'P 1'
#
loop_
_entity.id
_entity.type
_entity.pdbx_description
1 polymer ?
#
loop_
_entity_poly.entity_id
_entity_poly.type
_entity_poly.pdbx_seq_one_letter_code
_entity_poly.pdbx_strand_id
1 'polypeptide(L)'
;RELDAACAQAGIRLPVLSCNLTEAELGEVGERPNLRLLSCGPFFESVHAEFSRCQQLVHGLDRCSHYYTGAYVAVHAFAEALQHTGSDAPEVICDYLYRHPLPGVLGELRVSSRNNHSSLPCHIAELRAGRFELLHSEAAALPADPYLTATDLGAFQALRHEVPRQHLRIVK
;
A
#
# COMPACT_ATOMS: atom_id res chain seq x y z
N ARG A 1 -13.24 11.63 12.57
CA ARG A 1 -13.47 12.72 13.55
C ARG A 1 -14.14 12.20 14.82
N GLU A 2 -15.24 11.47 14.68
CA GLU A 2 -15.99 10.92 15.83
C GLU A 2 -15.15 9.97 16.69
N LEU A 3 -14.37 9.08 16.08
CA LEU A 3 -13.48 8.17 16.81
C LEU A 3 -12.41 8.95 17.62
N ASP A 4 -11.82 9.99 17.05
CA ASP A 4 -10.83 10.82 17.73
C ASP A 4 -11.45 11.55 18.92
N ALA A 5 -12.66 12.07 18.77
CA ALA A 5 -13.41 12.71 19.85
C ALA A 5 -13.77 11.70 20.98
N ALA A 6 -14.17 10.49 20.62
CA ALA A 6 -14.45 9.43 21.61
C ALA A 6 -13.18 9.02 22.37
N CYS A 7 -12.04 8.92 21.68
CA CYS A 7 -10.75 8.68 22.32
C CYS A 7 -10.35 9.79 23.28
N ALA A 8 -10.58 11.06 22.89
CA ALA A 8 -10.34 12.22 23.77
C ALA A 8 -11.18 12.15 25.04
N GLN A 9 -12.47 11.83 24.92
CA GLN A 9 -13.37 11.66 26.06
C GLN A 9 -12.95 10.53 27.00
N ALA A 10 -12.44 9.44 26.41
CA ALA A 10 -11.96 8.29 27.17
C ALA A 10 -10.54 8.47 27.73
N GLY A 11 -9.83 9.53 27.37
CA GLY A 11 -8.43 9.76 27.75
C GLY A 11 -7.46 8.70 27.20
N ILE A 12 -7.76 8.15 26.02
CA ILE A 12 -6.93 7.11 25.39
C ILE A 12 -6.37 7.58 24.06
N ARG A 13 -5.25 7.01 23.65
CA ARG A 13 -4.70 7.12 22.31
C ARG A 13 -4.76 5.78 21.61
N LEU A 14 -5.46 5.72 20.46
CA LEU A 14 -5.74 4.49 19.75
C LEU A 14 -4.87 4.37 18.49
N PRO A 15 -4.11 3.27 18.31
CA PRO A 15 -3.51 2.98 17.03
C PRO A 15 -4.57 2.47 16.04
N VAL A 16 -4.57 3.05 14.83
CA VAL A 16 -5.46 2.66 13.73
C VAL A 16 -4.59 2.37 12.52
N LEU A 17 -4.62 1.15 12.02
CA LEU A 17 -3.96 0.74 10.79
C LEU A 17 -4.98 0.71 9.65
N SER A 18 -4.65 1.38 8.55
CA SER A 18 -5.44 1.37 7.31
C SER A 18 -4.56 0.94 6.14
N CYS A 19 -5.08 0.12 5.25
CA CYS A 19 -4.47 -0.16 3.95
C CYS A 19 -4.99 0.74 2.82
N ASN A 20 -5.93 1.64 3.13
CA ASN A 20 -6.57 2.54 2.16
C ASN A 20 -6.29 4.03 2.41
N LEU A 21 -5.59 4.37 3.50
CA LEU A 21 -5.22 5.75 3.77
C LEU A 21 -3.94 6.08 3.00
N THR A 22 -4.02 7.03 2.09
CA THR A 22 -2.90 7.46 1.24
C THR A 22 -2.63 8.95 1.40
N GLU A 23 -1.62 9.44 0.71
CA GLU A 23 -1.30 10.87 0.68
C GLU A 23 -2.45 11.74 0.13
N ALA A 24 -3.28 11.17 -0.74
CA ALA A 24 -4.39 11.92 -1.34
C ALA A 24 -5.46 12.34 -0.32
N GLU A 25 -5.66 11.54 0.75
CA GLU A 25 -6.67 11.82 1.77
C GLU A 25 -6.15 12.69 2.92
N LEU A 26 -4.86 13.01 2.99
CA LEU A 26 -4.27 13.70 4.15
C LEU A 26 -4.87 15.06 4.42
N GLY A 27 -5.27 15.80 3.38
CA GLY A 27 -5.93 17.10 3.52
C GLY A 27 -7.29 16.99 4.25
N GLU A 28 -8.04 15.93 4.00
CA GLU A 28 -9.34 15.68 4.62
C GLU A 28 -9.24 15.07 6.01
N VAL A 29 -8.27 14.19 6.21
CA VAL A 29 -8.02 13.54 7.50
C VAL A 29 -7.64 14.57 8.53
N GLY A 30 -6.69 15.46 8.22
CA GLY A 30 -6.16 16.47 9.14
C GLY A 30 -5.53 15.84 10.39
N GLU A 31 -5.30 16.68 11.40
CA GLU A 31 -4.75 16.21 12.68
C GLU A 31 -5.76 15.45 13.52
N ARG A 32 -5.29 14.35 14.14
CA ARG A 32 -6.07 13.47 15.01
C ARG A 32 -5.21 13.12 16.24
N PRO A 33 -5.13 14.01 17.24
CA PRO A 33 -4.16 13.88 18.34
C PRO A 33 -4.35 12.62 19.18
N ASN A 34 -5.58 12.09 19.25
CA ASN A 34 -5.90 10.90 20.04
C ASN A 34 -5.82 9.60 19.20
N LEU A 35 -5.47 9.71 17.91
CA LEU A 35 -5.25 8.55 17.05
C LEU A 35 -3.79 8.49 16.63
N ARG A 36 -3.23 7.29 16.67
CA ARG A 36 -1.98 6.98 16.01
C ARG A 36 -2.32 6.36 14.67
N LEU A 37 -2.35 7.18 13.62
CA LEU A 37 -2.74 6.72 12.28
C LEU A 37 -1.55 6.09 11.57
N LEU A 38 -1.71 4.82 11.23
CA LEU A 38 -0.77 4.00 10.49
C LEU A 38 -1.38 3.65 9.15
N SER A 39 -0.57 3.63 8.10
CA SER A 39 -0.97 3.11 6.80
C SER A 39 0.01 2.05 6.32
N CYS A 40 -0.49 1.08 5.55
CA CYS A 40 0.35 0.13 4.84
C CYS A 40 -0.01 0.12 3.36
N GLY A 41 1.00 -0.03 2.51
CA GLY A 41 0.81 -0.07 1.07
C GLY A 41 2.13 -0.19 0.32
N PRO A 42 2.07 -0.34 -1.00
CA PRO A 42 3.24 -0.52 -1.85
C PRO A 42 3.98 0.78 -2.16
N PHE A 43 3.40 1.93 -1.81
CA PHE A 43 3.92 3.24 -2.16
C PHE A 43 3.66 4.26 -1.05
N PHE A 44 4.66 5.10 -0.79
CA PHE A 44 4.56 6.37 -0.07
C PHE A 44 5.46 7.40 -0.74
N GLU A 45 5.04 8.67 -0.79
CA GLU A 45 5.84 9.77 -1.37
C GLU A 45 7.23 9.86 -0.71
N SER A 46 7.33 9.57 0.58
CA SER A 46 8.60 9.57 1.30
C SER A 46 9.59 8.48 0.84
N VAL A 47 9.09 7.38 0.27
CA VAL A 47 9.91 6.29 -0.29
C VAL A 47 10.28 6.57 -1.75
N HIS A 48 9.40 7.20 -2.50
CA HIS A 48 9.53 7.44 -3.94
C HIS A 48 9.49 8.94 -4.27
N ALA A 49 10.25 9.74 -3.54
CA ALA A 49 10.17 11.19 -3.56
C ALA A 49 10.46 11.81 -4.95
N GLU A 50 11.42 11.25 -5.70
CA GLU A 50 11.76 11.75 -7.04
C GLU A 50 10.62 11.50 -8.03
N PHE A 51 10.07 10.28 -8.05
CA PHE A 51 8.92 9.95 -8.87
C PHE A 51 7.73 10.86 -8.52
N SER A 52 7.38 10.97 -7.24
CA SER A 52 6.27 11.80 -6.77
C SER A 52 6.42 13.25 -7.22
N ARG A 53 7.59 13.84 -7.03
CA ARG A 53 7.86 15.20 -7.47
C ARG A 53 7.72 15.37 -8.98
N CYS A 54 8.21 14.40 -9.76
CA CYS A 54 8.08 14.42 -11.21
C CYS A 54 6.60 14.40 -11.63
N GLN A 55 5.78 13.51 -11.07
CA GLN A 55 4.37 13.40 -11.38
C GLN A 55 3.58 14.66 -10.97
N GLN A 56 3.88 15.22 -9.81
CA GLN A 56 3.31 16.47 -9.34
C GLN A 56 3.59 17.63 -10.32
N LEU A 57 4.83 17.76 -10.79
CA LEU A 57 5.22 18.80 -11.73
C LEU A 57 4.59 18.63 -13.11
N VAL A 58 4.58 17.40 -13.63
CA VAL A 58 4.10 17.12 -15.01
C VAL A 58 2.58 17.14 -15.09
N HIS A 59 1.90 16.65 -14.08
CA HIS A 59 0.44 16.47 -14.11
C HIS A 59 -0.32 17.41 -13.18
N GLY A 60 0.36 18.33 -12.49
CA GLY A 60 -0.27 19.27 -11.58
C GLY A 60 -0.94 18.60 -10.38
N LEU A 61 -0.43 17.46 -9.93
CA LEU A 61 -0.98 16.74 -8.78
C LEU A 61 -0.53 17.40 -7.48
N ASP A 62 -1.43 17.53 -6.51
CA ASP A 62 -1.06 17.96 -5.16
C ASP A 62 -0.31 16.85 -4.42
N ARG A 63 -0.75 15.60 -4.58
CA ARG A 63 -0.20 14.40 -3.94
C ARG A 63 -0.26 13.18 -4.85
N CYS A 64 0.71 12.27 -4.69
CA CYS A 64 0.68 10.95 -5.31
C CYS A 64 0.19 9.90 -4.31
N SER A 65 -0.75 9.06 -4.72
CA SER A 65 -1.24 7.94 -3.94
C SER A 65 -0.74 6.61 -4.49
N HIS A 66 -0.83 5.54 -3.70
CA HIS A 66 -0.53 4.20 -4.22
C HIS A 66 -1.54 3.76 -5.31
N TYR A 67 -2.76 4.29 -5.31
CA TYR A 67 -3.73 4.03 -6.39
C TYR A 67 -3.30 4.66 -7.70
N TYR A 68 -2.86 5.93 -7.65
CA TYR A 68 -2.29 6.60 -8.83
C TYR A 68 -1.07 5.83 -9.37
N THR A 69 -0.14 5.48 -8.46
CA THR A 69 1.08 4.77 -8.84
C THR A 69 0.80 3.38 -9.37
N GLY A 70 -0.19 2.67 -8.81
CA GLY A 70 -0.65 1.39 -9.31
C GLY A 70 -1.22 1.47 -10.72
N ALA A 71 -2.05 2.48 -11.00
CA ALA A 71 -2.57 2.73 -12.35
C ALA A 71 -1.46 3.09 -13.33
N TYR A 72 -0.51 3.95 -12.91
CA TYR A 72 0.67 4.29 -13.72
C TYR A 72 1.47 3.04 -14.11
N VAL A 73 1.80 2.18 -13.15
CA VAL A 73 2.54 0.93 -13.40
C VAL A 73 1.77 0.00 -14.33
N ALA A 74 0.45 -0.14 -14.14
CA ALA A 74 -0.39 -1.00 -14.98
C ALA A 74 -0.42 -0.53 -16.44
N VAL A 75 -0.57 0.78 -16.67
CA VAL A 75 -0.56 1.34 -18.03
C VAL A 75 0.81 1.15 -18.70
N HIS A 76 1.89 1.38 -17.98
CA HIS A 76 3.24 1.15 -18.52
C HIS A 76 3.50 -0.32 -18.83
N ALA A 77 3.09 -1.24 -17.97
CA ALA A 77 3.22 -2.67 -18.21
C ALA A 77 2.43 -3.12 -19.45
N PHE A 78 1.22 -2.62 -19.62
CA PHE A 78 0.41 -2.87 -20.82
C PHE A 78 1.08 -2.32 -22.08
N ALA A 79 1.56 -1.08 -22.05
CA ALA A 79 2.22 -0.44 -23.19
C ALA A 79 3.49 -1.20 -23.61
N GLU A 80 4.29 -1.66 -22.62
CA GLU A 80 5.48 -2.47 -22.89
C GLU A 80 5.13 -3.80 -23.53
N ALA A 81 4.14 -4.51 -22.97
CA ALA A 81 3.66 -5.77 -23.55
C ALA A 81 3.16 -5.60 -24.97
N LEU A 82 2.39 -4.52 -25.25
CA LEU A 82 1.88 -4.19 -26.57
C LEU A 82 3.01 -3.93 -27.56
N GLN A 83 4.03 -3.17 -27.16
CA GLN A 83 5.19 -2.88 -28.02
C GLN A 83 5.97 -4.15 -28.41
N HIS A 84 6.16 -5.08 -27.45
CA HIS A 84 6.93 -6.29 -27.67
C HIS A 84 6.15 -7.35 -28.44
N THR A 85 4.86 -7.46 -28.21
CA THR A 85 4.04 -8.49 -28.85
C THR A 85 3.44 -8.05 -30.19
N GLY A 86 3.26 -6.74 -30.39
CA GLY A 86 2.55 -6.19 -31.54
C GLY A 86 1.07 -6.58 -31.58
N SER A 87 0.50 -7.02 -30.45
CA SER A 87 -0.88 -7.52 -30.36
C SER A 87 -1.57 -6.95 -29.13
N ASP A 88 -2.83 -6.55 -29.29
CA ASP A 88 -3.72 -6.12 -28.22
C ASP A 88 -4.64 -7.23 -27.69
N ALA A 89 -4.46 -8.46 -28.19
CA ALA A 89 -5.21 -9.62 -27.72
C ALA A 89 -4.87 -9.91 -26.25
N PRO A 90 -5.88 -9.98 -25.35
CA PRO A 90 -5.65 -10.13 -23.91
C PRO A 90 -4.79 -11.33 -23.53
N GLU A 91 -4.96 -12.44 -24.22
CA GLU A 91 -4.22 -13.69 -23.97
C GLU A 91 -2.72 -13.50 -24.27
N VAL A 92 -2.38 -12.77 -25.34
CA VAL A 92 -1.00 -12.49 -25.75
C VAL A 92 -0.34 -11.53 -24.76
N ILE A 93 -1.05 -10.47 -24.36
CA ILE A 93 -0.58 -9.52 -23.36
C ILE A 93 -0.34 -10.22 -22.02
N CYS A 94 -1.30 -11.00 -21.53
CA CYS A 94 -1.18 -11.73 -20.28
C CYS A 94 -0.01 -12.72 -20.30
N ASP A 95 0.14 -13.49 -21.39
CA ASP A 95 1.23 -14.45 -21.54
C ASP A 95 2.61 -13.77 -21.51
N TYR A 96 2.72 -12.60 -22.14
CA TYR A 96 3.93 -11.77 -22.07
C TYR A 96 4.23 -11.36 -20.63
N LEU A 97 3.25 -10.78 -19.92
CA LEU A 97 3.42 -10.29 -18.54
C LEU A 97 3.74 -11.40 -17.53
N TYR A 98 3.24 -12.63 -17.74
CA TYR A 98 3.59 -13.77 -16.87
C TYR A 98 5.04 -14.20 -17.01
N ARG A 99 5.62 -14.03 -18.19
CA ARG A 99 6.97 -14.52 -18.51
C ARG A 99 8.05 -13.46 -18.35
N HIS A 100 7.66 -12.18 -18.40
CA HIS A 100 8.63 -11.08 -18.43
C HIS A 100 8.40 -10.14 -17.24
N PRO A 101 9.21 -10.27 -16.18
CA PRO A 101 9.23 -9.28 -15.12
C PRO A 101 9.63 -7.92 -15.68
N LEU A 102 8.87 -6.88 -15.28
CA LEU A 102 9.08 -5.52 -15.77
C LEU A 102 9.63 -4.62 -14.68
N PRO A 103 10.71 -3.87 -14.95
CA PRO A 103 11.18 -2.86 -14.01
C PRO A 103 10.17 -1.71 -13.92
N GLY A 104 9.97 -1.19 -12.73
CA GLY A 104 9.05 -0.08 -12.50
C GLY A 104 9.34 0.70 -11.23
N VAL A 105 8.57 1.75 -11.00
CA VAL A 105 8.71 2.60 -9.81
C VAL A 105 8.49 1.83 -8.49
N LEU A 106 7.69 0.78 -8.51
CA LEU A 106 7.45 -0.09 -7.35
C LEU A 106 8.43 -1.28 -7.29
N GLY A 107 9.57 -1.20 -7.97
CA GLY A 107 10.50 -2.32 -8.13
C GLY A 107 10.13 -3.19 -9.32
N GLU A 108 10.55 -4.45 -9.29
CA GLU A 108 10.29 -5.39 -10.37
C GLU A 108 8.85 -5.93 -10.28
N LEU A 109 8.04 -5.61 -11.28
CA LEU A 109 6.67 -6.11 -11.40
C LEU A 109 6.70 -7.56 -11.93
N ARG A 110 6.14 -8.49 -11.16
CA ARG A 110 5.93 -9.89 -11.55
C ARG A 110 4.46 -10.22 -11.46
N VAL A 111 3.86 -10.60 -12.57
CA VAL A 111 2.46 -11.03 -12.60
C VAL A 111 2.39 -12.55 -12.49
N SER A 112 1.60 -13.03 -11.55
CA SER A 112 1.41 -14.47 -11.34
C SER A 112 0.38 -15.03 -12.33
N SER A 113 0.76 -16.03 -13.11
CA SER A 113 -0.17 -16.77 -13.98
C SER A 113 -1.19 -17.61 -13.18
N ARG A 114 -1.00 -17.80 -11.88
CA ARG A 114 -1.90 -18.59 -11.02
C ARG A 114 -3.13 -17.82 -10.57
N ASN A 115 -3.00 -16.50 -10.39
CA ASN A 115 -4.06 -15.67 -9.80
C ASN A 115 -4.19 -14.29 -10.44
N ASN A 116 -3.40 -13.96 -11.46
CA ASN A 116 -3.40 -12.68 -12.18
C ASN A 116 -3.09 -11.46 -11.32
N HIS A 117 -2.43 -11.66 -10.17
CA HIS A 117 -2.02 -10.58 -9.31
C HIS A 117 -0.51 -10.34 -9.43
N SER A 118 -0.11 -9.10 -9.21
CA SER A 118 1.30 -8.71 -9.20
C SER A 118 1.89 -8.78 -7.81
N SER A 119 3.18 -9.12 -7.73
CA SER A 119 3.98 -8.94 -6.53
C SER A 119 4.26 -7.45 -6.33
N LEU A 120 4.22 -6.99 -5.07
CA LEU A 120 4.42 -5.59 -4.71
C LEU A 120 5.27 -5.47 -3.44
N PRO A 121 6.04 -4.38 -3.26
CA PRO A 121 6.67 -4.08 -1.98
C PRO A 121 5.60 -3.76 -0.93
N CYS A 122 5.98 -3.82 0.33
CA CYS A 122 5.11 -3.46 1.44
C CYS A 122 5.82 -2.51 2.39
N HIS A 123 5.21 -1.38 2.62
CA HIS A 123 5.70 -0.36 3.54
C HIS A 123 4.66 -0.09 4.61
N ILE A 124 5.11 0.25 5.81
CA ILE A 124 4.26 0.73 6.89
C ILE A 124 4.75 2.12 7.28
N ALA A 125 3.84 3.07 7.32
CA ALA A 125 4.14 4.46 7.69
C ALA A 125 3.16 4.99 8.72
N GLU A 126 3.59 5.96 9.50
CA GLU A 126 2.77 6.68 10.47
C GLU A 126 2.51 8.11 9.99
N LEU A 127 1.27 8.55 10.09
CA LEU A 127 0.92 9.93 9.81
C LEU A 127 1.41 10.83 10.94
N ARG A 128 2.34 11.73 10.62
CA ARG A 128 2.88 12.74 11.55
C ARG A 128 3.00 14.08 10.85
N ALA A 129 2.52 15.12 11.48
CA ALA A 129 2.60 16.50 10.96
C ALA A 129 2.17 16.60 9.47
N GLY A 130 1.07 15.95 9.10
CA GLY A 130 0.49 16.01 7.75
C GLY A 130 1.25 15.25 6.67
N ARG A 131 2.16 14.36 7.03
CA ARG A 131 2.91 13.51 6.10
C ARG A 131 3.09 12.10 6.65
N PHE A 132 3.32 11.15 5.76
CA PHE A 132 3.70 9.79 6.16
C PHE A 132 5.20 9.69 6.44
N GLU A 133 5.53 9.24 7.65
CA GLU A 133 6.90 8.88 8.06
C GLU A 133 7.02 7.36 8.08
N LEU A 134 8.00 6.84 7.33
CA LEU A 134 8.20 5.41 7.17
C LEU A 134 8.63 4.79 8.50
N LEU A 135 7.92 3.73 8.91
CA LEU A 135 8.28 2.91 10.08
C LEU A 135 8.95 1.61 9.67
N HIS A 136 8.48 0.98 8.58
CA HIS A 136 8.99 -0.29 8.08
C HIS A 136 8.90 -0.32 6.56
N SER A 137 9.88 -0.95 5.94
CA SER A 137 9.95 -1.13 4.49
C SER A 137 10.42 -2.54 4.17
N GLU A 138 9.55 -3.30 3.52
CA GLU A 138 9.92 -4.50 2.80
C GLU A 138 9.94 -4.16 1.31
N ALA A 139 11.13 -3.80 0.82
CA ALA A 139 11.33 -3.38 -0.56
C ALA A 139 11.36 -4.55 -1.54
N ALA A 140 11.63 -5.76 -1.05
CA ALA A 140 11.49 -6.96 -1.86
C ALA A 140 10.02 -7.20 -2.19
N ALA A 141 9.73 -7.46 -3.46
CA ALA A 141 8.36 -7.69 -3.90
C ALA A 141 7.78 -8.95 -3.24
N LEU A 142 6.71 -8.77 -2.48
CA LEU A 142 5.97 -9.85 -1.85
C LEU A 142 5.05 -10.51 -2.88
N PRO A 143 5.03 -11.86 -2.96
CA PRO A 143 4.08 -12.56 -3.81
C PRO A 143 2.65 -12.27 -3.38
N ALA A 144 1.77 -12.04 -4.35
CA ALA A 144 0.36 -11.85 -4.05
C ALA A 144 -0.30 -13.18 -3.64
N ASP A 145 -0.96 -13.17 -2.50
CA ASP A 145 -1.77 -14.28 -2.01
C ASP A 145 -3.17 -13.77 -1.57
N PRO A 146 -3.98 -13.27 -2.53
CA PRO A 146 -5.25 -12.60 -2.23
C PRO A 146 -6.27 -13.49 -1.53
N TYR A 147 -6.09 -14.80 -1.63
CA TYR A 147 -7.00 -15.79 -1.04
C TYR A 147 -6.40 -16.52 0.16
N LEU A 148 -5.21 -16.10 0.62
CA LEU A 148 -4.47 -16.70 1.74
C LEU A 148 -4.25 -18.21 1.57
N THR A 149 -4.00 -18.66 0.35
CA THR A 149 -3.84 -20.07 0.00
C THR A 149 -2.42 -20.59 0.26
N ALA A 150 -1.44 -19.69 0.27
CA ALA A 150 -0.04 -19.99 0.54
C ALA A 150 0.43 -19.44 1.90
N THR A 151 -0.39 -18.60 2.54
CA THR A 151 -0.06 -17.95 3.81
C THR A 151 -0.32 -18.89 4.98
N ASP A 152 0.70 -19.17 5.78
CA ASP A 152 0.53 -19.92 7.03
C ASP A 152 -0.10 -19.05 8.11
N LEU A 153 -1.42 -19.14 8.24
CA LEU A 153 -2.17 -18.42 9.26
C LEU A 153 -1.85 -18.91 10.69
N GLY A 154 -1.30 -20.10 10.84
CA GLY A 154 -0.87 -20.65 12.14
C GLY A 154 0.30 -19.86 12.73
N ALA A 155 1.20 -19.37 11.88
CA ALA A 155 2.31 -18.52 12.31
C ALA A 155 1.82 -17.22 12.98
N PHE A 156 0.71 -16.64 12.52
CA PHE A 156 0.13 -15.45 13.14
C PHE A 156 -0.55 -15.73 14.48
N GLN A 157 -1.05 -16.94 14.71
CA GLN A 157 -1.63 -17.32 16.00
C GLN A 157 -0.54 -17.43 17.08
N ALA A 158 0.65 -17.92 16.74
CA ALA A 158 1.79 -17.97 17.65
C ALA A 158 2.19 -16.57 18.13
N LEU A 159 2.25 -15.58 17.24
CA LEU A 159 2.55 -14.19 17.58
C LEU A 159 1.51 -13.54 18.52
N ARG A 160 0.25 -13.97 18.47
CA ARG A 160 -0.81 -13.44 19.35
C ARG A 160 -0.57 -13.76 20.83
N HIS A 161 0.17 -14.80 21.15
CA HIS A 161 0.45 -15.19 22.55
C HIS A 161 1.56 -14.36 23.17
N GLU A 162 2.39 -13.69 22.37
CA GLU A 162 3.51 -12.88 22.85
C GLU A 162 3.11 -11.40 23.12
N VAL A 163 1.97 -10.96 22.60
CA VAL A 163 1.48 -9.60 22.85
C VAL A 163 0.71 -9.56 24.18
N PRO A 164 1.17 -8.80 25.20
CA PRO A 164 0.42 -8.65 26.43
C PRO A 164 -1.00 -8.15 26.10
N ARG A 165 -2.01 -8.90 26.52
CA ARG A 165 -3.41 -8.50 26.40
C ARG A 165 -3.64 -7.29 27.30
N GLN A 166 -3.51 -6.09 26.79
CA GLN A 166 -4.12 -4.92 27.40
C GLN A 166 -5.64 -5.13 27.30
N HIS A 167 -6.28 -5.35 28.43
CA HIS A 167 -7.72 -5.60 28.49
C HIS A 167 -8.45 -4.37 27.98
N LEU A 168 -8.91 -4.40 26.74
CA LEU A 168 -9.98 -3.52 26.26
C LEU A 168 -11.24 -3.86 27.06
N ARG A 169 -11.54 -3.11 28.10
CA ARG A 169 -12.86 -3.13 28.73
C ARG A 169 -13.84 -2.46 27.78
N ILE A 170 -14.68 -3.26 27.16
CA ILE A 170 -15.86 -2.74 26.47
C ILE A 170 -16.76 -2.18 27.56
N VAL A 171 -16.83 -0.86 27.67
CA VAL A 171 -17.83 -0.17 28.49
C VAL A 171 -19.16 -0.34 27.78
N LYS A 172 -20.10 -1.08 28.40
CA LYS A 172 -21.47 -1.21 27.92
C LYS A 172 -22.26 0.06 28.17
#